data_3e61ead3e897b714d9ed1c270aa2411c
#
_entry.id   3e61ead3e897b714d9ed1c270aa2411c
#
_cell.length_a   1.000
_cell.length_b   1.000
_cell.length_c   1.000
_cell.angle_alpha   90.00
_cell.angle_beta   90.00
_cell.angle_gamma   90.00
#
_symmetry.space_group_name_H-M   'P 1'
#
loop_
_entity.id
_entity.type
_entity.pdbx_description
1 polymer ?
#
loop_
_entity_poly.entity_id
_entity_poly.type
_entity_poly.pdbx_seq_one_letter_code
_entity_poly.pdbx_strand_id
1 'polypeptide(L)'
;MERSWLRKHGKRKYIDFDGPTRENLRRYFLAMDADGTGTITVDELLDPLIALGLAESKEQVQVLFDNADYDHSGHIEFNEFLQILRSGDTHSPMGDFFKEMTKGNLVQNADVLPFNLVVSTYRRKMLLASTTHSDPITKMKADRVMKAYAKIRDSKRLAELKLSRSRSPVRSL
;
A
#
# COMPACT_ATOMS: atom_id res chain seq x y z
N MET A 1 16.15 26.29 16.03
CA MET A 1 16.46 26.14 17.48
C MET A 1 15.64 25.03 18.16
N GLU A 2 14.37 24.90 17.88
CA GLU A 2 13.42 23.96 18.52
C GLU A 2 13.80 22.46 18.40
N ARG A 3 14.22 22.01 17.21
CA ARG A 3 14.64 20.62 16.96
C ARG A 3 15.89 20.20 17.76
N SER A 4 16.85 21.12 17.96
CA SER A 4 18.06 20.85 18.74
C SER A 4 17.73 20.71 20.23
N TRP A 5 16.78 21.50 20.71
CA TRP A 5 16.29 21.42 22.09
C TRP A 5 15.55 20.10 22.36
N LEU A 6 14.65 19.69 21.46
CA LEU A 6 13.91 18.41 21.55
C LEU A 6 14.85 17.21 21.56
N ARG A 7 15.93 17.22 20.78
CA ARG A 7 16.96 16.15 20.78
C ARG A 7 17.67 16.06 22.13
N LYS A 8 18.05 17.19 22.72
CA LYS A 8 18.76 17.25 24.01
C LYS A 8 17.91 16.77 25.19
N HIS A 9 16.58 16.94 25.11
CA HIS A 9 15.68 16.63 26.21
C HIS A 9 14.94 15.28 26.06
N GLY A 10 15.47 14.37 25.23
CA GLY A 10 14.92 13.03 25.06
C GLY A 10 13.57 12.99 24.35
N LYS A 11 13.08 14.11 23.82
CA LYS A 11 11.80 14.23 23.13
C LYS A 11 11.92 13.92 21.62
N ARG A 12 12.73 12.94 21.27
CA ARG A 12 12.96 12.54 19.86
C ARG A 12 11.68 12.17 19.11
N LYS A 13 10.67 11.66 19.80
CA LYS A 13 9.35 11.32 19.22
C LYS A 13 8.60 12.52 18.64
N TYR A 14 8.99 13.75 19.01
CA TYR A 14 8.39 14.98 18.49
C TYR A 14 9.25 15.66 17.42
N ILE A 15 10.38 15.03 17.04
CA ILE A 15 11.22 15.57 15.97
C ILE A 15 10.69 15.02 14.66
N ASP A 16 10.16 15.91 13.85
CA ASP A 16 9.77 15.62 12.48
C ASP A 16 10.96 15.17 11.63
N PHE A 17 10.66 14.46 10.54
CA PHE A 17 11.66 14.20 9.51
C PHE A 17 12.30 15.50 9.07
N ASP A 18 13.61 15.48 8.77
CA ASP A 18 14.28 16.65 8.20
C ASP A 18 13.65 17.05 6.85
N GLY A 19 13.91 18.29 6.40
CA GLY A 19 13.30 18.82 5.19
C GLY A 19 13.43 17.91 3.96
N PRO A 20 14.67 17.46 3.62
CA PRO A 20 14.89 16.57 2.49
C PRO A 20 14.17 15.24 2.61
N THR A 21 14.21 14.62 3.79
CA THR A 21 13.51 13.35 4.04
C THR A 21 12.00 13.53 3.90
N ARG A 22 11.43 14.58 4.48
CA ARG A 22 10.01 14.90 4.38
C ARG A 22 9.57 15.11 2.93
N GLU A 23 10.39 15.79 2.12
CA GLU A 23 10.11 15.99 0.70
C GLU A 23 10.12 14.67 -0.09
N ASN A 24 11.08 13.79 0.17
CA ASN A 24 11.10 12.45 -0.43
C ASN A 24 9.88 11.64 -0.01
N LEU A 25 9.49 11.66 1.27
CA LEU A 25 8.28 10.99 1.76
C LEU A 25 7.02 11.54 1.10
N ARG A 26 6.98 12.86 0.85
CA ARG A 26 5.87 13.48 0.12
C ARG A 26 5.78 13.00 -1.33
N ARG A 27 6.91 12.81 -2.00
CA ARG A 27 6.93 12.23 -3.36
C ARG A 27 6.36 10.82 -3.38
N TYR A 28 6.72 9.97 -2.41
CA TYR A 28 6.17 8.62 -2.30
C TYR A 28 4.66 8.65 -2.03
N PHE A 29 4.23 9.52 -1.13
CA PHE A 29 2.82 9.71 -0.83
C PHE A 29 2.02 10.11 -2.07
N LEU A 30 2.47 11.15 -2.79
CA LEU A 30 1.83 11.59 -4.04
C LEU A 30 1.93 10.56 -5.17
N ALA A 31 2.90 9.68 -5.14
CA ALA A 31 2.99 8.60 -6.12
C ALA A 31 1.97 7.48 -5.87
N MET A 32 1.48 7.33 -4.64
CA MET A 32 0.40 6.40 -4.27
C MET A 32 -0.98 7.01 -4.51
N ASP A 33 -1.12 8.31 -4.32
CA ASP A 33 -2.31 9.10 -4.61
C ASP A 33 -2.51 9.18 -6.14
N ALA A 34 -3.22 8.19 -6.69
CA ALA A 34 -3.34 8.00 -8.13
C ALA A 34 -4.32 8.99 -8.78
N ASP A 35 -5.30 9.46 -8.01
CA ASP A 35 -6.33 10.40 -8.47
C ASP A 35 -5.99 11.87 -8.16
N GLY A 36 -4.90 12.13 -7.43
CA GLY A 36 -4.42 13.47 -7.12
C GLY A 36 -5.27 14.21 -6.09
N THR A 37 -6.00 13.49 -5.25
CA THR A 37 -6.87 14.08 -4.20
C THR A 37 -6.07 14.66 -3.03
N GLY A 38 -4.80 14.30 -2.89
CA GLY A 38 -3.97 14.66 -1.76
C GLY A 38 -4.12 13.75 -0.56
N THR A 39 -4.87 12.66 -0.70
CA THR A 39 -5.11 11.64 0.31
C THR A 39 -4.97 10.25 -0.30
N ILE A 40 -4.74 9.21 0.52
CA ILE A 40 -4.67 7.83 0.05
C ILE A 40 -5.93 7.09 0.49
N THR A 41 -6.55 6.40 -0.43
CA THR A 41 -7.74 5.56 -0.22
C THR A 41 -7.39 4.09 -0.09
N VAL A 42 -8.34 3.28 0.40
CA VAL A 42 -8.22 1.80 0.46
C VAL A 42 -7.96 1.20 -0.91
N ASP A 43 -8.62 1.71 -1.95
CA ASP A 43 -8.50 1.17 -3.31
C ASP A 43 -7.10 1.44 -3.91
N GLU A 44 -6.45 2.54 -3.54
CA GLU A 44 -5.08 2.86 -3.94
C GLU A 44 -4.03 2.01 -3.22
N LEU A 45 -4.30 1.56 -1.99
CA LEU A 45 -3.45 0.64 -1.25
C LEU A 45 -3.68 -0.83 -1.59
N LEU A 46 -4.79 -1.17 -2.24
CA LEU A 46 -5.17 -2.55 -2.50
C LEU A 46 -4.11 -3.30 -3.30
N ASP A 47 -3.75 -2.76 -4.47
CA ASP A 47 -2.77 -3.41 -5.37
C ASP A 47 -1.37 -3.50 -4.75
N PRO A 48 -0.81 -2.43 -4.15
CA PRO A 48 0.48 -2.49 -3.48
C PRO A 48 0.57 -3.50 -2.34
N LEU A 49 -0.42 -3.52 -1.44
CA LEU A 49 -0.40 -4.41 -0.29
C LEU A 49 -0.55 -5.88 -0.68
N ILE A 50 -1.36 -6.17 -1.69
CA ILE A 50 -1.48 -7.51 -2.25
C ILE A 50 -0.19 -7.92 -2.97
N ALA A 51 0.39 -7.03 -3.80
CA ALA A 51 1.63 -7.31 -4.52
C ALA A 51 2.76 -7.71 -3.58
N LEU A 52 2.87 -7.05 -2.43
CA LEU A 52 3.88 -7.34 -1.42
C LEU A 52 3.56 -8.55 -0.55
N GLY A 53 2.35 -9.11 -0.65
CA GLY A 53 1.88 -10.22 0.15
C GLY A 53 1.57 -9.84 1.61
N LEU A 54 1.26 -8.58 1.85
CA LEU A 54 0.85 -8.06 3.16
C LEU A 54 -0.64 -8.26 3.43
N ALA A 55 -1.42 -8.40 2.37
CA ALA A 55 -2.84 -8.74 2.42
C ALA A 55 -3.18 -9.75 1.32
N GLU A 56 -4.26 -10.52 1.52
CA GLU A 56 -4.76 -11.52 0.57
C GLU A 56 -6.17 -11.19 0.05
N SER A 57 -6.79 -10.14 0.59
CA SER A 57 -8.14 -9.71 0.20
C SER A 57 -8.36 -8.23 0.49
N LYS A 58 -9.44 -7.66 -0.09
CA LYS A 58 -9.82 -6.27 0.15
C LYS A 58 -10.17 -6.02 1.63
N GLU A 59 -10.81 -6.99 2.28
CA GLU A 59 -11.19 -6.90 3.69
C GLU A 59 -9.96 -6.80 4.60
N GLN A 60 -8.89 -7.54 4.29
CA GLN A 60 -7.63 -7.43 5.04
C GLN A 60 -6.94 -6.07 4.79
N VAL A 61 -6.99 -5.55 3.56
CA VAL A 61 -6.50 -4.20 3.27
C VAL A 61 -7.29 -3.16 4.05
N GLN A 62 -8.63 -3.30 4.13
CA GLN A 62 -9.47 -2.42 4.92
C GLN A 62 -9.05 -2.42 6.40
N VAL A 63 -8.84 -3.58 7.01
CA VAL A 63 -8.38 -3.67 8.40
C VAL A 63 -7.02 -2.97 8.60
N LEU A 64 -6.08 -3.13 7.66
CA LEU A 64 -4.78 -2.45 7.73
C LEU A 64 -4.93 -0.93 7.57
N PHE A 65 -5.85 -0.51 6.72
CA PHE A 65 -6.18 0.88 6.47
C PHE A 65 -6.81 1.53 7.72
N ASP A 66 -7.83 0.91 8.30
CA ASP A 66 -8.56 1.43 9.48
C ASP A 66 -7.63 1.59 10.70
N ASN A 67 -6.58 0.77 10.80
CA ASN A 67 -5.55 0.92 11.83
C ASN A 67 -4.60 2.09 11.57
N ALA A 68 -4.56 2.60 10.37
CA ALA A 68 -3.69 3.69 9.91
C ALA A 68 -4.41 5.04 9.85
N ASP A 69 -5.71 5.01 9.59
CA ASP A 69 -6.63 6.13 9.57
C ASP A 69 -7.06 6.46 11.02
N TYR A 70 -6.29 7.34 11.68
CA TYR A 70 -6.47 7.62 13.11
C TYR A 70 -7.69 8.45 13.42
N ASP A 71 -8.13 9.30 12.50
CA ASP A 71 -9.30 10.16 12.68
C ASP A 71 -10.58 9.61 12.07
N HIS A 72 -10.48 8.41 11.45
CA HIS A 72 -11.58 7.71 10.78
C HIS A 72 -12.26 8.54 9.69
N SER A 73 -11.47 9.33 8.98
CA SER A 73 -11.92 10.15 7.86
C SER A 73 -12.26 9.33 6.60
N GLY A 74 -11.81 8.08 6.54
CA GLY A 74 -11.88 7.21 5.37
C GLY A 74 -10.77 7.46 4.36
N HIS A 75 -9.79 8.28 4.74
CA HIS A 75 -8.63 8.65 3.93
C HIS A 75 -7.38 8.67 4.79
N ILE A 76 -6.21 8.34 4.25
CA ILE A 76 -4.94 8.55 4.93
C ILE A 76 -4.35 9.86 4.42
N GLU A 77 -4.22 10.84 5.31
CA GLU A 77 -3.55 12.10 5.03
C GLU A 77 -2.03 11.98 5.15
N PHE A 78 -1.30 12.96 4.57
CA PHE A 78 0.15 12.97 4.65
C PHE A 78 0.69 13.00 6.10
N ASN A 79 -0.02 13.61 7.03
CA ASN A 79 0.38 13.63 8.44
C ASN A 79 0.24 12.26 9.09
N GLU A 80 -0.82 11.51 8.80
CA GLU A 80 -1.02 10.14 9.26
C GLU A 80 0.02 9.19 8.65
N PHE A 81 0.30 9.32 7.36
CA PHE A 81 1.39 8.61 6.71
C PHE A 81 2.73 8.83 7.44
N LEU A 82 3.06 10.08 7.79
CA LEU A 82 4.27 10.38 8.58
C LEU A 82 4.19 9.78 9.98
N GLN A 83 3.01 9.73 10.60
CA GLN A 83 2.81 9.16 11.93
C GLN A 83 3.02 7.64 11.93
N ILE A 84 2.52 6.93 10.91
CA ILE A 84 2.76 5.49 10.71
C ILE A 84 4.26 5.19 10.62
N LEU A 85 5.00 6.00 9.85
CA LEU A 85 6.45 5.85 9.72
C LEU A 85 7.22 6.15 11.01
N ARG A 86 6.70 7.04 11.85
CA ARG A 86 7.31 7.42 13.14
C ARG A 86 7.06 6.42 14.24
N SER A 87 5.85 5.86 14.30
CA SER A 87 5.39 5.07 15.44
C SER A 87 6.33 3.91 15.75
N GLY A 88 7.22 3.59 14.80
CA GLY A 88 8.27 2.59 15.05
C GLY A 88 7.70 1.25 15.50
N ASP A 89 6.37 1.12 15.50
CA ASP A 89 5.67 -0.11 15.77
C ASP A 89 6.16 -1.12 14.73
N THR A 90 7.20 -1.83 15.17
CA THR A 90 7.98 -2.78 14.39
C THR A 90 7.14 -3.96 13.92
N HIS A 91 5.84 -3.91 14.14
CA HIS A 91 4.89 -4.98 13.83
C HIS A 91 3.65 -4.52 13.07
N SER A 92 3.57 -3.24 12.66
CA SER A 92 2.50 -2.81 11.75
C SER A 92 2.86 -3.18 10.30
N PRO A 93 2.13 -4.08 9.65
CA PRO A 93 2.38 -4.42 8.23
C PRO A 93 2.37 -3.20 7.32
N MET A 94 1.56 -2.21 7.64
CA MET A 94 1.50 -0.93 6.93
C MET A 94 2.78 -0.10 7.12
N GLY A 95 3.30 -0.04 8.36
CA GLY A 95 4.57 0.63 8.66
C GLY A 95 5.74 -0.04 7.94
N ASP A 96 5.78 -1.36 7.88
CA ASP A 96 6.81 -2.10 7.14
C ASP A 96 6.70 -1.88 5.63
N PHE A 97 5.48 -1.85 5.08
CA PHE A 97 5.24 -1.49 3.70
C PHE A 97 5.83 -0.12 3.34
N PHE A 98 5.46 0.90 4.10
CA PHE A 98 5.97 2.26 3.83
C PHE A 98 7.49 2.38 4.03
N LYS A 99 8.06 1.67 5.01
CA LYS A 99 9.51 1.62 5.21
C LYS A 99 10.24 0.95 4.04
N GLU A 100 9.76 -0.18 3.55
CA GLU A 100 10.37 -0.86 2.40
C GLU A 100 10.27 -0.03 1.13
N MET A 101 9.15 0.68 0.95
CA MET A 101 8.95 1.61 -0.16
C MET A 101 9.94 2.79 -0.10
N THR A 102 10.10 3.40 1.06
CA THR A 102 11.01 4.55 1.24
C THR A 102 12.49 4.20 1.15
N LYS A 103 12.85 2.94 1.37
CA LYS A 103 14.22 2.43 1.17
C LYS A 103 14.55 2.13 -0.30
N GLY A 104 13.59 2.22 -1.22
CA GLY A 104 13.79 1.85 -2.62
C GLY A 104 13.99 0.34 -2.86
N ASN A 105 13.68 -0.50 -1.84
CA ASN A 105 13.96 -1.94 -1.90
C ASN A 105 12.99 -2.74 -2.78
N LEU A 106 11.87 -2.13 -3.19
CA LEU A 106 10.84 -2.83 -3.95
C LEU A 106 11.29 -3.19 -5.36
N VAL A 107 11.97 -2.27 -6.02
CA VAL A 107 12.52 -2.46 -7.39
C VAL A 107 13.79 -1.61 -7.52
N GLN A 108 14.77 -2.10 -8.29
CA GLN A 108 15.92 -1.29 -8.66
C GLN A 108 15.45 -0.01 -9.39
N ASN A 109 15.98 1.15 -9.01
CA ASN A 109 15.60 2.48 -9.51
C ASN A 109 14.15 2.89 -9.19
N ALA A 110 13.59 2.44 -8.06
CA ALA A 110 12.24 2.80 -7.61
C ALA A 110 12.05 4.32 -7.45
N ASP A 111 13.09 5.03 -7.14
CA ASP A 111 13.13 6.49 -6.94
C ASP A 111 12.87 7.30 -8.22
N VAL A 112 13.00 6.68 -9.39
CA VAL A 112 12.82 7.31 -10.71
C VAL A 112 11.50 6.87 -11.38
N LEU A 113 10.92 5.76 -10.93
CA LEU A 113 9.74 5.17 -11.58
C LEU A 113 8.44 5.64 -10.91
N PRO A 114 7.37 5.88 -11.66
CA PRO A 114 6.03 6.03 -11.12
C PRO A 114 5.64 4.84 -10.25
N PHE A 115 4.98 5.08 -9.13
CA PHE A 115 4.65 4.04 -8.14
C PHE A 115 3.86 2.86 -8.71
N ASN A 116 2.86 3.13 -9.56
CA ASN A 116 2.08 2.11 -10.26
C ASN A 116 2.96 1.20 -11.13
N LEU A 117 4.04 1.73 -11.71
CA LEU A 117 4.99 0.94 -12.48
C LEU A 117 5.88 0.08 -11.57
N VAL A 118 6.27 0.59 -10.40
CA VAL A 118 6.99 -0.17 -9.37
C VAL A 118 6.15 -1.37 -8.93
N VAL A 119 4.89 -1.15 -8.56
CA VAL A 119 3.97 -2.20 -8.15
C VAL A 119 3.74 -3.24 -9.26
N SER A 120 3.51 -2.78 -10.50
CA SER A 120 3.28 -3.68 -11.64
C SER A 120 4.52 -4.51 -11.98
N THR A 121 5.71 -3.95 -11.84
CA THR A 121 6.99 -4.66 -12.05
C THR A 121 7.19 -5.71 -10.94
N TYR A 122 6.91 -5.36 -9.70
CA TYR A 122 6.98 -6.30 -8.58
C TYR A 122 5.98 -7.45 -8.75
N ARG A 123 4.75 -7.17 -9.17
CA ARG A 123 3.74 -8.19 -9.49
C ARG A 123 4.20 -9.14 -10.59
N ARG A 124 4.81 -8.63 -11.67
CA ARG A 124 5.40 -9.47 -12.73
C ARG A 124 6.52 -10.35 -12.21
N LYS A 125 7.38 -9.80 -11.33
CA LYS A 125 8.42 -10.57 -10.65
C LYS A 125 7.84 -11.72 -9.82
N MET A 126 6.75 -11.47 -9.07
CA MET A 126 6.06 -12.51 -8.30
C MET A 126 5.43 -13.57 -9.21
N LEU A 127 4.82 -13.18 -10.32
CA LEU A 127 4.28 -14.13 -11.31
C LEU A 127 5.37 -15.06 -11.85
N LEU A 128 6.51 -14.53 -12.24
CA LEU A 128 7.65 -15.33 -12.71
C LEU A 128 8.19 -16.24 -11.60
N ALA A 129 8.31 -15.72 -10.38
CA ALA A 129 8.81 -16.50 -9.25
C ALA A 129 7.89 -17.69 -8.91
N SER A 130 6.56 -17.54 -9.04
CA SER A 130 5.62 -18.65 -8.80
C SER A 130 5.80 -19.81 -9.78
N THR A 131 6.26 -19.52 -11.00
CA THR A 131 6.41 -20.54 -12.07
C THR A 131 7.83 -21.09 -12.20
N THR A 132 8.86 -20.26 -12.00
CA THR A 132 10.24 -20.60 -12.36
C THR A 132 11.22 -20.66 -11.19
N HIS A 133 10.86 -20.15 -10.00
CA HIS A 133 11.83 -20.05 -8.91
C HIS A 133 12.10 -21.40 -8.23
N SER A 134 13.40 -21.70 -8.00
CA SER A 134 13.81 -22.95 -7.37
C SER A 134 13.74 -22.92 -5.84
N ASP A 135 13.78 -21.70 -5.24
CA ASP A 135 13.68 -21.55 -3.79
C ASP A 135 12.23 -21.71 -3.31
N PRO A 136 11.95 -22.70 -2.42
CA PRO A 136 10.58 -22.99 -1.96
C PRO A 136 9.91 -21.81 -1.26
N ILE A 137 10.65 -21.01 -0.48
CA ILE A 137 10.10 -19.89 0.30
C ILE A 137 9.63 -18.78 -0.64
N THR A 138 10.47 -18.42 -1.59
CA THR A 138 10.13 -17.40 -2.62
C THR A 138 8.94 -17.86 -3.47
N LYS A 139 8.90 -19.14 -3.83
CA LYS A 139 7.79 -19.71 -4.59
C LYS A 139 6.49 -19.69 -3.79
N MET A 140 6.49 -20.08 -2.53
CA MET A 140 5.32 -20.02 -1.65
C MET A 140 4.78 -18.60 -1.51
N LYS A 141 5.67 -17.61 -1.31
CA LYS A 141 5.29 -16.19 -1.24
C LYS A 141 4.63 -15.73 -2.56
N ALA A 142 5.23 -16.08 -3.68
CA ALA A 142 4.72 -15.74 -5.00
C ALA A 142 3.36 -16.37 -5.29
N ASP A 143 3.18 -17.66 -4.96
CA ASP A 143 1.91 -18.38 -5.11
C ASP A 143 0.81 -17.77 -4.25
N ARG A 144 1.13 -17.34 -3.02
CA ARG A 144 0.20 -16.65 -2.12
C ARG A 144 -0.29 -15.33 -2.74
N VAL A 145 0.61 -14.53 -3.27
CA VAL A 145 0.29 -13.27 -3.95
C VAL A 145 -0.59 -13.52 -5.17
N MET A 146 -0.24 -14.51 -6.00
CA MET A 146 -1.02 -14.83 -7.20
C MET A 146 -2.43 -15.35 -6.88
N LYS A 147 -2.59 -16.14 -5.82
CA LYS A 147 -3.91 -16.58 -5.32
C LYS A 147 -4.77 -15.41 -4.84
N ALA A 148 -4.16 -14.42 -4.16
CA ALA A 148 -4.87 -13.23 -3.70
C ALA A 148 -5.39 -12.42 -4.91
N TYR A 149 -4.57 -12.20 -5.92
CA TYR A 149 -5.02 -11.53 -7.16
C TYR A 149 -6.14 -12.29 -7.87
N ALA A 150 -6.09 -13.62 -7.93
CA ALA A 150 -7.16 -14.42 -8.50
C ALA A 150 -8.49 -14.21 -7.77
N LYS A 151 -8.48 -14.24 -6.43
CA LYS A 151 -9.67 -13.98 -5.61
C LYS A 151 -10.27 -12.59 -5.87
N ILE A 152 -9.44 -11.54 -5.91
CA ILE A 152 -9.90 -10.17 -6.15
C ILE A 152 -10.52 -10.03 -7.54
N ARG A 153 -9.86 -10.59 -8.56
CA ARG A 153 -10.39 -10.59 -9.93
C ARG A 153 -11.75 -11.28 -10.01
N ASP A 154 -11.88 -12.45 -9.37
CA ASP A 154 -13.11 -13.23 -9.40
C ASP A 154 -14.22 -12.51 -8.62
N SER A 155 -13.91 -11.85 -7.51
CA SER A 155 -14.85 -11.02 -6.76
C SER A 155 -15.34 -9.81 -7.57
N LYS A 156 -14.45 -9.11 -8.27
CA LYS A 156 -14.82 -8.00 -9.18
C LYS A 156 -15.75 -8.48 -10.30
N ARG A 157 -15.39 -9.60 -10.95
CA ARG A 157 -16.20 -10.18 -12.02
C ARG A 157 -17.60 -10.58 -11.53
N LEU A 158 -17.71 -11.13 -10.32
CA LEU A 158 -18.99 -11.50 -9.72
C LEU A 158 -19.84 -10.26 -9.41
N ALA A 159 -19.23 -9.19 -8.92
CA ALA A 159 -19.90 -7.91 -8.64
C ALA A 159 -20.45 -7.27 -9.93
N GLU A 160 -19.67 -7.28 -11.01
CA GLU A 160 -20.09 -6.78 -12.33
C GLU A 160 -21.27 -7.58 -12.90
N LEU A 161 -21.25 -8.91 -12.78
CA LEU A 161 -22.34 -9.78 -13.21
C LEU A 161 -23.63 -9.54 -12.42
N LYS A 162 -23.54 -9.28 -11.11
CA LYS A 162 -24.70 -8.92 -10.28
C LYS A 162 -25.29 -7.57 -10.70
N LEU A 163 -24.44 -6.59 -10.97
CA LEU A 163 -24.85 -5.26 -11.40
C LEU A 163 -25.53 -5.27 -12.79
N SER A 164 -25.01 -6.08 -13.72
CA SER A 164 -25.62 -6.23 -15.06
C SER A 164 -26.97 -6.89 -15.01
N ARG A 165 -27.18 -7.87 -14.11
CA ARG A 165 -28.49 -8.55 -13.92
C ARG A 165 -29.55 -7.61 -13.30
N SER A 166 -29.13 -6.72 -12.39
CA SER A 166 -30.06 -5.76 -11.77
C SER A 166 -30.49 -4.63 -12.72
N ARG A 167 -29.76 -4.40 -13.82
CA ARG A 167 -30.05 -3.39 -14.83
C ARG A 167 -30.89 -3.91 -16.02
N SER A 168 -31.20 -5.20 -16.09
CA SER A 168 -32.08 -5.74 -17.14
C SER A 168 -33.51 -5.26 -16.88
N PRO A 169 -34.14 -4.52 -17.80
CA PRO A 169 -35.52 -4.09 -17.62
C PRO A 169 -36.42 -5.32 -17.63
N VAL A 170 -37.32 -5.39 -16.64
CA VAL A 170 -38.44 -6.33 -16.64
C VAL A 170 -39.24 -6.02 -17.92
N ARG A 171 -39.19 -6.92 -18.90
CA ARG A 171 -40.09 -6.87 -20.03
C ARG A 171 -41.49 -7.07 -19.46
N SER A 172 -42.26 -6.00 -19.36
CA SER A 172 -43.71 -6.04 -19.13
C SER A 172 -44.35 -6.75 -20.33
N LEU A 173 -45.00 -7.84 -20.05
CA LEU A 173 -45.94 -8.52 -20.95
C LEU A 173 -47.24 -7.73 -20.97
#